data_b4564ef1b3143a97e2b4c0d91ff2b8c6
#
_entry.id   b4564ef1b3143a97e2b4c0d91ff2b8c6
#
_cell.length_a   1.000
_cell.length_b   1.000
_cell.length_c   1.000
_cell.angle_alpha   90.00
_cell.angle_beta   90.00
_cell.angle_gamma   90.00
#
_symmetry.space_group_name_H-M   'P 1'
#
loop_
_entity.id
_entity.type
_entity.pdbx_description
1 polymer ?
#
loop_
_entity_poly.entity_id
_entity_poly.type
_entity_poly.pdbx_seq_one_letter_code
_entity_poly.pdbx_strand_id
1 'polypeptide(L)'
;VSSLITNVLLKPFIARLRPYDVLLLDIILPPLSDYSFPSGHTTAAFTSAVVLWHINHIFGVGAFLFAVMIAFSRIYLAVHYTTDVLAGAIIGSLSAFAVIAVARRKHLLPQ
;
A
#
# COMPACT_ATOMS: atom_id res chain seq x y z
N VAL A 1 8.49 -5.23 -5.77
CA VAL A 1 7.53 -6.36 -5.96
C VAL A 1 6.10 -5.87 -5.75
N SER A 2 5.80 -5.30 -4.58
CA SER A 2 4.42 -4.87 -4.29
C SER A 2 3.92 -3.79 -5.27
N SER A 3 4.77 -2.85 -5.64
CA SER A 3 4.42 -1.80 -6.61
C SER A 3 4.13 -2.39 -8.00
N LEU A 4 4.90 -3.39 -8.42
CA LEU A 4 4.67 -4.10 -9.69
C LEU A 4 3.31 -4.80 -9.67
N ILE A 5 3.01 -5.56 -8.61
CA ILE A 5 1.73 -6.24 -8.45
C ILE A 5 0.58 -5.23 -8.48
N THR A 6 0.70 -4.15 -7.71
CA THR A 6 -0.35 -3.15 -7.58
C THR A 6 -0.59 -2.40 -8.88
N ASN A 7 0.45 -1.79 -9.45
CA ASN A 7 0.28 -0.84 -10.54
C ASN A 7 0.18 -1.51 -11.91
N VAL A 8 0.90 -2.63 -12.11
CA VAL A 8 0.97 -3.28 -13.42
C VAL A 8 -0.10 -4.36 -13.58
N LEU A 9 -0.35 -5.16 -12.53
CA LEU A 9 -1.25 -6.31 -12.61
C LEU A 9 -2.64 -6.01 -12.08
N LEU A 10 -2.76 -5.51 -10.85
CA LEU A 10 -4.05 -5.41 -10.18
C LEU A 10 -4.87 -4.18 -10.55
N LYS A 11 -4.25 -2.99 -10.64
CA LYS A 11 -5.00 -1.77 -10.97
C LYS A 11 -5.69 -1.87 -12.34
N PRO A 12 -4.99 -2.22 -13.43
CA PRO A 12 -5.64 -2.37 -14.72
C PRO A 12 -6.64 -3.53 -14.76
N PHE A 13 -6.34 -4.64 -14.08
CA PHE A 13 -7.19 -5.84 -14.11
C PHE A 13 -8.53 -5.59 -13.43
N ILE A 14 -8.54 -4.96 -12.25
CA ILE A 14 -9.77 -4.68 -11.51
C ILE A 14 -10.45 -3.41 -12.01
N ALA A 15 -9.67 -2.41 -12.44
CA ALA A 15 -10.14 -1.18 -13.07
C ALA A 15 -11.23 -0.44 -12.25
N ARG A 16 -11.06 -0.39 -10.92
CA ARG A 16 -12.02 0.29 -10.04
C ARG A 16 -11.90 1.81 -10.14
N LEU A 17 -13.03 2.47 -10.39
CA LEU A 17 -13.12 3.93 -10.36
C LEU A 17 -12.94 4.44 -8.93
N ARG A 18 -12.30 5.61 -8.79
CA ARG A 18 -12.08 6.22 -7.48
C ARG A 18 -13.38 6.78 -6.90
N PRO A 19 -13.48 6.95 -5.56
CA PRO A 19 -14.70 7.47 -4.94
C PRO A 19 -15.17 8.81 -5.51
N TYR A 20 -14.25 9.73 -5.81
CA TYR A 20 -14.65 11.02 -6.37
C TYR A 20 -15.22 10.93 -7.79
N ASP A 21 -14.82 9.91 -8.57
CA ASP A 21 -15.36 9.67 -9.92
C ASP A 21 -16.77 9.13 -9.85
N VAL A 22 -17.03 8.18 -8.95
CA VAL A 22 -18.33 7.54 -8.78
C VAL A 22 -19.34 8.47 -8.13
N LEU A 23 -18.91 9.21 -7.09
CA LEU A 23 -19.78 10.08 -6.29
C LEU A 23 -19.83 11.51 -6.81
N LEU A 24 -19.03 11.83 -7.86
CA LEU A 24 -18.91 13.17 -8.42
C LEU A 24 -18.57 14.22 -7.36
N LEU A 25 -17.64 13.90 -6.49
CA LEU A 25 -17.19 14.76 -5.40
C LEU A 25 -16.13 15.75 -5.85
N ASP A 26 -16.18 16.97 -5.30
CA ASP A 26 -15.05 17.90 -5.40
C ASP A 26 -13.95 17.43 -4.46
N ILE A 27 -12.72 17.31 -4.97
CA ILE A 27 -11.59 16.85 -4.18
C ILE A 27 -10.53 17.95 -4.02
N ILE A 28 -9.77 17.85 -2.93
CA ILE A 28 -8.71 18.82 -2.60
C ILE A 28 -7.51 18.65 -3.53
N LEU A 29 -7.21 17.40 -3.90
CA LEU A 29 -6.07 17.06 -4.75
C LEU A 29 -6.48 16.98 -6.21
N PRO A 30 -5.53 17.20 -7.16
CA PRO A 30 -5.81 16.94 -8.58
C PRO A 30 -6.26 15.49 -8.81
N PRO A 31 -7.14 15.24 -9.78
CA PRO A 31 -7.55 13.88 -10.13
C PRO A 31 -6.34 13.01 -10.49
N LEU A 32 -6.37 11.75 -10.05
CA LEU A 32 -5.34 10.78 -10.35
C LEU A 32 -5.69 10.04 -11.64
N SER A 33 -4.68 9.68 -12.43
CA SER A 33 -4.87 9.07 -13.75
C SER A 33 -5.09 7.56 -13.71
N ASP A 34 -4.77 6.89 -12.60
CA ASP A 34 -4.88 5.44 -12.47
C ASP A 34 -6.14 5.02 -11.68
N TYR A 35 -6.43 3.72 -11.72
CA TYR A 35 -7.58 3.14 -11.03
C TYR A 35 -7.37 3.09 -9.51
N SER A 36 -8.49 2.94 -8.79
CA SER A 36 -8.52 3.04 -7.33
C SER A 36 -7.95 1.81 -6.63
N PHE A 37 -8.26 0.61 -7.08
CA PHE A 37 -7.91 -0.63 -6.37
C PHE A 37 -6.65 -1.28 -6.94
N PRO A 38 -5.72 -1.72 -6.12
CA PRO A 38 -5.58 -1.37 -4.69
C PRO A 38 -4.87 -0.03 -4.49
N SER A 39 -4.84 0.48 -3.25
CA SER A 39 -4.18 1.74 -2.93
C SER A 39 -2.66 1.61 -3.02
N GLY A 40 -2.03 2.34 -3.96
CA GLY A 40 -0.59 2.32 -4.15
C GLY A 40 0.18 2.94 -2.97
N HIS A 41 -0.31 4.05 -2.42
CA HIS A 41 0.32 4.70 -1.27
C HIS A 41 0.27 3.80 -0.03
N THR A 42 -0.87 3.15 0.22
CA THR A 42 -1.00 2.21 1.34
C THR A 42 -0.11 0.99 1.14
N THR A 43 -0.06 0.44 -0.06
CA THR A 43 0.82 -0.69 -0.39
C THR A 43 2.28 -0.36 -0.08
N ALA A 44 2.77 0.78 -0.56
CA ALA A 44 4.15 1.21 -0.33
C ALA A 44 4.43 1.46 1.16
N ALA A 45 3.49 2.09 1.86
CA ALA A 45 3.66 2.41 3.28
C ALA A 45 3.76 1.14 4.14
N PHE A 46 2.89 0.15 3.91
CA PHE A 46 2.92 -1.10 4.67
C PHE A 46 4.10 -1.98 4.29
N THR A 47 4.50 -2.00 3.01
CA THR A 47 5.73 -2.68 2.60
C THR A 47 6.94 -2.13 3.37
N SER A 48 7.06 -0.81 3.41
CA SER A 48 8.17 -0.15 4.12
C SER A 48 8.12 -0.43 5.62
N ALA A 49 6.93 -0.43 6.22
CA ALA A 49 6.76 -0.70 7.64
C ALA A 49 7.21 -2.11 8.01
N VAL A 50 6.86 -3.11 7.20
CA VAL A 50 7.28 -4.50 7.44
C VAL A 50 8.80 -4.64 7.34
N VAL A 51 9.41 -4.03 6.33
CA VAL A 51 10.85 -4.06 6.16
C VAL A 51 11.56 -3.42 7.35
N LEU A 52 11.11 -2.24 7.78
CA LEU A 52 11.70 -1.54 8.93
C LEU A 52 11.52 -2.33 10.23
N TRP A 53 10.39 -2.98 10.42
CA TRP A 53 10.17 -3.86 11.57
C TRP A 53 11.21 -4.98 11.66
N HIS A 54 11.59 -5.56 10.52
CA HIS A 54 12.60 -6.62 10.47
C HIS A 54 14.01 -6.11 10.72
N ILE A 55 14.27 -4.83 10.46
CA ILE A 55 15.56 -4.20 10.74
C ILE A 55 15.64 -3.74 12.20
N ASN A 56 14.62 -3.02 12.67
CA ASN A 56 14.55 -2.48 14.02
C ASN A 56 13.09 -2.28 14.42
N HIS A 57 12.66 -2.94 15.50
CA HIS A 57 11.27 -2.91 15.94
C HIS A 57 10.78 -1.51 16.31
N ILE A 58 11.64 -0.66 16.85
CA ILE A 58 11.26 0.72 17.22
C ILE A 58 10.92 1.52 15.98
N PHE A 59 11.77 1.48 14.95
CA PHE A 59 11.49 2.13 13.68
C PHE A 59 10.29 1.51 12.97
N GLY A 60 10.12 0.19 13.09
CA GLY A 60 8.96 -0.51 12.55
C GLY A 60 7.65 -0.03 13.14
N VAL A 61 7.58 0.14 14.46
CA VAL A 61 6.37 0.67 15.10
C VAL A 61 6.04 2.06 14.59
N GLY A 62 7.02 2.96 14.52
CA GLY A 62 6.82 4.30 13.98
C GLY A 62 6.34 4.27 12.53
N ALA A 63 6.92 3.40 11.71
CA ALA A 63 6.53 3.24 10.31
C ALA A 63 5.12 2.68 10.16
N PHE A 64 4.69 1.73 11.01
CA PHE A 64 3.31 1.23 11.00
C PHE A 64 2.31 2.30 11.39
N LEU A 65 2.61 3.10 12.41
CA LEU A 65 1.75 4.22 12.79
C LEU A 65 1.60 5.22 11.64
N PHE A 66 2.70 5.53 10.98
CA PHE A 66 2.69 6.41 9.80
C PHE A 66 1.91 5.80 8.64
N ALA A 67 2.05 4.49 8.42
CA ALA A 67 1.31 3.77 7.38
C ALA A 67 -0.21 3.82 7.63
N VAL A 68 -0.65 3.67 8.88
CA VAL A 68 -2.05 3.80 9.25
C VAL A 68 -2.56 5.22 8.98
N MET A 69 -1.75 6.24 9.30
CA MET A 69 -2.12 7.62 9.01
C MET A 69 -2.26 7.88 7.51
N ILE A 70 -1.36 7.34 6.70
CA ILE A 70 -1.44 7.43 5.22
C ILE A 70 -2.72 6.74 4.74
N ALA A 71 -3.00 5.53 5.22
CA ALA A 71 -4.19 4.78 4.85
C ALA A 71 -5.47 5.58 5.13
N PHE A 72 -5.55 6.15 6.32
CA PHE A 72 -6.70 6.96 6.72
C PHE A 72 -6.84 8.21 5.84
N SER A 73 -5.73 8.88 5.52
CA SER A 73 -5.76 10.10 4.69
C SER A 73 -6.28 9.80 3.28
N ARG A 74 -5.95 8.62 2.71
CA ARG A 74 -6.43 8.22 1.38
C ARG A 74 -7.95 8.05 1.35
N ILE A 75 -8.54 7.58 2.44
CA ILE A 75 -9.99 7.48 2.58
C ILE A 75 -10.60 8.87 2.77
N TYR A 76 -10.03 9.67 3.67
CA TYR A 76 -10.51 11.02 3.99
C TYR A 76 -10.56 11.93 2.76
N LEU A 77 -9.53 11.84 1.89
CA LEU A 77 -9.46 12.66 0.68
C LEU A 77 -10.34 12.15 -0.47
N ALA A 78 -11.11 11.08 -0.24
CA ALA A 78 -12.03 10.47 -1.22
C ALA A 78 -11.31 9.96 -2.48
N VAL A 79 -10.04 9.63 -2.40
CA VAL A 79 -9.28 9.06 -3.52
C VAL A 79 -9.27 7.54 -3.51
N HIS A 80 -9.61 6.92 -2.37
CA HIS A 80 -9.69 5.46 -2.24
C HIS A 80 -10.87 5.02 -1.38
N TYR A 81 -11.38 3.83 -1.67
CA TYR A 81 -12.33 3.13 -0.81
C TYR A 81 -11.59 2.42 0.32
N THR A 82 -12.32 2.08 1.40
CA THR A 82 -11.75 1.31 2.51
C THR A 82 -11.17 -0.02 2.03
N THR A 83 -11.85 -0.71 1.12
CA THR A 83 -11.35 -1.97 0.54
C THR A 83 -10.07 -1.79 -0.25
N ASP A 84 -9.87 -0.65 -0.93
CA ASP A 84 -8.62 -0.34 -1.64
C ASP A 84 -7.45 -0.25 -0.67
N VAL A 85 -7.68 0.40 0.45
CA VAL A 85 -6.68 0.61 1.50
C VAL A 85 -6.35 -0.71 2.21
N LEU A 86 -7.38 -1.50 2.56
CA LEU A 86 -7.17 -2.81 3.19
C LEU A 86 -6.40 -3.76 2.26
N ALA A 87 -6.78 -3.80 0.98
CA ALA A 87 -6.06 -4.61 0.00
C ALA A 87 -4.61 -4.16 -0.15
N GLY A 88 -4.36 -2.84 -0.18
CA GLY A 88 -3.02 -2.29 -0.23
C GLY A 88 -2.17 -2.68 0.96
N ALA A 89 -2.74 -2.62 2.17
CA ALA A 89 -2.05 -3.04 3.39
C ALA A 89 -1.68 -4.52 3.35
N ILE A 90 -2.61 -5.38 2.94
CA ILE A 90 -2.39 -6.82 2.84
C ILE A 90 -1.34 -7.14 1.78
N ILE A 91 -1.47 -6.59 0.58
CA ILE A 91 -0.55 -6.83 -0.54
C ILE A 91 0.85 -6.34 -0.18
N GLY A 92 0.97 -5.15 0.38
CA GLY A 92 2.26 -4.59 0.77
C GLY A 92 2.94 -5.43 1.84
N SER A 93 2.21 -5.82 2.87
CA SER A 93 2.74 -6.63 3.97
C SER A 93 3.16 -8.02 3.50
N LEU A 94 2.30 -8.71 2.75
CA LEU A 94 2.59 -10.05 2.25
C LEU A 94 3.77 -10.04 1.26
N SER A 95 3.85 -9.05 0.39
CA SER A 95 4.97 -8.90 -0.55
C SER A 95 6.29 -8.72 0.19
N ALA A 96 6.31 -7.88 1.22
CA ALA A 96 7.51 -7.66 2.03
C ALA A 96 7.93 -8.93 2.77
N PHE A 97 7.00 -9.64 3.40
CA PHE A 97 7.30 -10.90 4.08
C PHE A 97 7.86 -11.95 3.11
N ALA A 98 7.27 -12.05 1.90
CA ALA A 98 7.74 -13.01 0.90
C ALA A 98 9.17 -12.70 0.45
N VAL A 99 9.48 -11.44 0.18
CA VAL A 99 10.83 -11.02 -0.24
C VAL A 99 11.84 -11.25 0.89
N ILE A 100 11.49 -10.92 2.13
CA ILE A 100 12.36 -11.15 3.28
C ILE A 100 12.63 -12.66 3.48
N ALA A 101 11.60 -13.49 3.35
CA ALA A 101 11.76 -14.94 3.49
C ALA A 101 12.71 -15.51 2.43
N VAL A 102 12.56 -15.07 1.17
CA VAL A 102 13.46 -15.50 0.08
C VAL A 102 14.89 -15.02 0.33
N ALA A 103 15.06 -13.77 0.75
CA ALA A 103 16.37 -13.20 1.03
C ALA A 103 17.09 -13.95 2.17
N ARG A 104 16.36 -14.33 3.23
CA ARG A 104 16.92 -15.12 4.33
C ARG A 104 17.34 -16.50 3.88
N ARG A 105 16.53 -17.18 3.05
CA ARG A 105 16.88 -18.50 2.50
C ARG A 105 18.16 -18.46 1.68
N LYS A 106 18.41 -17.35 0.97
CA LYS A 106 19.60 -17.14 0.15
C LYS A 106 20.75 -16.52 0.93
N HIS A 107 20.62 -16.37 2.24
CA HIS A 107 21.63 -15.76 3.12
C HIS A 107 21.99 -14.32 2.74
N LEU A 108 21.03 -13.59 2.15
CA LEU A 108 21.22 -12.18 1.80
C LEU A 108 20.89 -11.24 2.96
N LEU A 109 20.21 -11.73 3.99
CA LEU A 109 19.84 -10.97 5.20
C LEU A 109 20.22 -11.76 6.45
N PRO A 110 20.47 -11.06 7.58
CA PRO A 110 20.68 -11.72 8.88
C PRO A 110 19.47 -12.56 9.27
N GLN A 111 19.73 -13.67 9.97
CA GLN A 111 18.68 -14.56 10.48
C GLN A 111 17.91 -13.94 11.65
#